data_542c63e53ad89b9a0aee543a32c0617e
#
_entry.id   542c63e53ad89b9a0aee543a32c0617e
#
_cell.length_a   1.000
_cell.length_b   1.000
_cell.length_c   1.000
_cell.angle_alpha   90.00
_cell.angle_beta   90.00
_cell.angle_gamma   90.00
#
_symmetry.space_group_name_H-M   'P 1'
#
loop_
_entity.id
_entity.type
_entity.pdbx_description
1 polymer ?
#
loop_
_entity_poly.entity_id
_entity_poly.type
_entity_poly.pdbx_seq_one_letter_code
_entity_poly.pdbx_strand_id
1 'polypeptide(L)'
;MTGYLVRRFIWIIPVILVVTLIVFSVSRVLPGNPVYLILGNQAADQIAIDKLTAKMGLDKPIYVQYTMYLKDLLKGDFGNAWHTGNPVSVDLKARYPATIELALTSLFIAILIGIPLGVFSSVFLNSWLDHTIRFFGFIGLSIPSFWLGLTLSYLLAFKLQLLPAPIGRIGFSFSPPNPVTGFYMIDSLLAGDLQAFKSSVS
;
A
#
# COMPACT_ATOMS: atom_id res chain seq x y z
N MET A 1 -0.39 32.77 7.72
CA MET A 1 -0.41 31.29 7.62
C MET A 1 -1.27 30.80 6.45
N THR A 2 -2.43 31.37 6.19
CA THR A 2 -3.32 31.02 5.07
C THR A 2 -2.65 31.09 3.70
N GLY A 3 -1.92 32.17 3.38
CA GLY A 3 -1.21 32.32 2.11
C GLY A 3 -0.14 31.23 1.85
N TYR A 4 0.53 30.76 2.89
CA TYR A 4 1.48 29.65 2.80
C TYR A 4 0.78 28.31 2.42
N LEU A 5 -0.33 28.01 3.09
CA LEU A 5 -1.11 26.81 2.80
C LEU A 5 -1.68 26.83 1.38
N VAL A 6 -2.30 27.94 0.98
CA VAL A 6 -2.83 28.10 -0.37
C VAL A 6 -1.74 27.90 -1.43
N ARG A 7 -0.58 28.53 -1.25
CA ARG A 7 0.56 28.36 -2.17
C ARG A 7 1.01 26.91 -2.24
N ARG A 8 1.03 26.19 -1.12
CA ARG A 8 1.43 24.77 -1.08
C ARG A 8 0.42 23.88 -1.81
N PHE A 9 -0.88 24.15 -1.64
CA PHE A 9 -1.92 23.42 -2.38
C PHE A 9 -1.85 23.67 -3.89
N ILE A 10 -1.58 24.91 -4.31
CA ILE A 10 -1.43 25.23 -5.74
C ILE A 10 -0.26 24.44 -6.36
N TRP A 11 0.86 24.28 -5.64
CA TRP A 11 2.01 23.52 -6.12
C TRP A 11 1.77 22.00 -6.20
N ILE A 12 0.75 21.46 -5.52
CA ILE A 12 0.37 20.06 -5.66
C ILE A 12 -0.20 19.76 -7.04
N ILE A 13 -0.92 20.72 -7.64
CA ILE A 13 -1.56 20.54 -8.97
C ILE A 13 -0.55 20.19 -10.06
N PRO A 14 0.52 20.97 -10.29
CA PRO A 14 1.52 20.59 -11.30
C PRO A 14 2.21 19.27 -10.99
N VAL A 15 2.45 18.94 -9.71
CA VAL A 15 3.04 17.65 -9.33
C VAL A 15 2.12 16.51 -9.73
N ILE A 16 0.83 16.60 -9.43
CA ILE A 16 -0.16 15.57 -9.82
C ILE A 16 -0.21 15.46 -11.36
N LEU A 17 -0.22 16.57 -12.08
CA LEU A 17 -0.24 16.55 -13.54
C LEU A 17 1.00 15.89 -14.14
N VAL A 18 2.19 16.16 -13.59
CA VAL A 18 3.43 15.53 -14.05
C VAL A 18 3.41 14.03 -13.74
N VAL A 19 3.01 13.64 -12.54
CA VAL A 19 2.93 12.21 -12.14
C VAL A 19 1.92 11.46 -13.02
N THR A 20 0.73 12.03 -13.23
CA THR A 20 -0.29 11.40 -14.08
C THR A 20 0.16 11.32 -15.54
N LEU A 21 0.89 12.33 -16.05
CA LEU A 21 1.45 12.29 -17.39
C LEU A 21 2.51 11.21 -17.54
N ILE A 22 3.41 11.06 -16.56
CA ILE A 22 4.41 10.01 -16.56
C ILE A 22 3.75 8.63 -16.53
N VAL A 23 2.82 8.39 -15.60
CA VAL A 23 2.11 7.11 -15.48
C VAL A 23 1.34 6.79 -16.76
N PHE A 24 0.63 7.76 -17.32
CA PHE A 24 -0.08 7.62 -18.59
C PHE A 24 0.88 7.27 -19.73
N SER A 25 1.99 8.01 -19.86
CA SER A 25 2.98 7.78 -20.92
C SER A 25 3.62 6.41 -20.81
N VAL A 26 4.04 5.99 -19.61
CA VAL A 26 4.59 4.66 -19.37
C VAL A 26 3.58 3.58 -19.76
N SER A 27 2.30 3.75 -19.39
CA SER A 27 1.25 2.78 -19.71
C SER A 27 0.99 2.65 -21.22
N ARG A 28 1.38 3.64 -22.03
CA ARG A 28 1.22 3.61 -23.50
C ARG A 28 2.49 3.16 -24.24
N VAL A 29 3.67 3.30 -23.61
CA VAL A 29 4.95 2.87 -24.19
C VAL A 29 5.23 1.38 -23.90
N LEU A 30 4.67 0.84 -22.82
CA LEU A 30 4.82 -0.56 -22.49
C LEU A 30 4.32 -1.45 -23.63
N PRO A 31 5.11 -2.44 -24.07
CA PRO A 31 4.68 -3.37 -25.12
C PRO A 31 3.49 -4.20 -24.63
N GLY A 32 2.42 -4.19 -25.42
CA GLY A 32 1.18 -4.92 -25.14
C GLY A 32 -0.04 -4.06 -25.37
N ASN A 33 -1.00 -4.60 -26.11
CA ASN A 33 -2.27 -3.92 -26.28
C ASN A 33 -3.16 -4.25 -25.07
N PRO A 34 -3.57 -3.25 -24.28
CA PRO A 34 -4.39 -3.46 -23.07
C PRO A 34 -5.73 -4.16 -23.38
N VAL A 35 -6.22 -4.05 -24.61
CA VAL A 35 -7.44 -4.73 -25.07
C VAL A 35 -7.27 -6.25 -25.00
N TYR A 36 -6.13 -6.77 -25.49
CA TYR A 36 -5.85 -8.21 -25.44
C TYR A 36 -5.62 -8.72 -24.00
N LEU A 37 -5.04 -7.88 -23.14
CA LEU A 37 -4.86 -8.24 -21.72
C LEU A 37 -6.19 -8.37 -20.98
N ILE A 38 -7.17 -7.51 -21.31
CA ILE A 38 -8.51 -7.54 -20.71
C ILE A 38 -9.35 -8.69 -21.28
N LEU A 39 -9.29 -8.92 -22.60
CA LEU A 39 -10.05 -9.99 -23.25
C LEU A 39 -9.42 -11.38 -23.03
N GLY A 40 -8.17 -11.43 -22.58
CA GLY A 40 -7.45 -12.68 -22.38
C GLY A 40 -7.09 -13.41 -23.67
N ASN A 41 -6.60 -14.66 -23.51
CA ASN A 41 -6.20 -15.52 -24.64
C ASN A 41 -7.38 -16.17 -25.41
N GLN A 42 -8.63 -15.86 -25.07
CA GLN A 42 -9.74 -16.31 -25.88
C GLN A 42 -9.67 -15.58 -27.22
N ALA A 43 -9.80 -16.31 -28.30
CA ALA A 43 -9.88 -15.76 -29.66
C ALA A 43 -11.05 -14.77 -29.71
N ALA A 44 -10.76 -13.53 -29.35
CA ALA A 44 -11.76 -12.50 -29.21
C ALA A 44 -12.22 -12.15 -30.63
N ASP A 45 -13.53 -12.15 -30.80
CA ASP A 45 -14.14 -11.64 -32.03
C ASP A 45 -13.60 -10.22 -32.30
N GLN A 46 -13.21 -9.93 -33.54
CA GLN A 46 -12.69 -8.62 -33.93
C GLN A 46 -13.65 -7.49 -33.51
N ILE A 47 -14.96 -7.75 -33.55
CA ILE A 47 -16.00 -6.82 -33.09
C ILE A 47 -15.85 -6.48 -31.61
N ALA A 48 -15.46 -7.44 -30.77
CA ALA A 48 -15.23 -7.19 -29.35
C ALA A 48 -13.96 -6.35 -29.11
N ILE A 49 -12.91 -6.60 -29.88
CA ILE A 49 -11.67 -5.81 -29.85
C ILE A 49 -11.95 -4.37 -30.25
N ASP A 50 -12.65 -4.16 -31.39
CA ASP A 50 -12.94 -2.82 -31.89
C ASP A 50 -13.84 -2.03 -30.93
N LYS A 51 -14.86 -2.67 -30.36
CA LYS A 51 -15.74 -2.08 -29.34
C LYS A 51 -14.95 -1.66 -28.09
N LEU A 52 -14.06 -2.52 -27.60
CA LEU A 52 -13.26 -2.24 -26.41
C LEU A 52 -12.22 -1.14 -26.68
N THR A 53 -11.59 -1.17 -27.87
CA THR A 53 -10.66 -0.14 -28.34
C THR A 53 -11.33 1.25 -28.38
N ALA A 54 -12.52 1.33 -28.98
CA ALA A 54 -13.29 2.55 -29.05
C ALA A 54 -13.77 3.01 -27.66
N LYS A 55 -14.22 2.06 -26.80
CA LYS A 55 -14.65 2.35 -25.42
C LYS A 55 -13.50 2.91 -24.57
N MET A 56 -12.29 2.40 -24.76
CA MET A 56 -11.09 2.87 -24.09
C MET A 56 -10.48 4.13 -24.73
N GLY A 57 -11.02 4.57 -25.88
CA GLY A 57 -10.54 5.73 -26.65
C GLY A 57 -9.14 5.54 -27.20
N LEU A 58 -8.68 4.30 -27.42
CA LEU A 58 -7.35 3.99 -27.91
C LEU A 58 -7.18 4.33 -29.41
N ASP A 59 -8.28 4.51 -30.10
CA ASP A 59 -8.39 4.99 -31.48
C ASP A 59 -8.15 6.49 -31.64
N LYS A 60 -8.15 7.23 -30.52
CA LYS A 60 -8.05 8.70 -30.52
C LYS A 60 -6.59 9.18 -30.40
N PRO A 61 -6.31 10.45 -30.83
CA PRO A 61 -4.99 11.04 -30.60
C PRO A 61 -4.58 11.03 -29.13
N ILE A 62 -3.27 10.89 -28.85
CA ILE A 62 -2.74 10.66 -27.50
C ILE A 62 -3.12 11.76 -26.49
N TYR A 63 -3.19 13.03 -26.95
CA TYR A 63 -3.61 14.14 -26.09
C TYR A 63 -5.08 14.05 -25.69
N VAL A 64 -5.94 13.50 -26.57
CA VAL A 64 -7.35 13.24 -26.25
C VAL A 64 -7.47 12.09 -25.24
N GLN A 65 -6.68 11.03 -25.43
CA GLN A 65 -6.64 9.93 -24.47
C GLN A 65 -6.21 10.41 -23.07
N TYR A 66 -5.20 11.29 -22.98
CA TYR A 66 -4.77 11.85 -21.71
C TYR A 66 -5.84 12.72 -21.04
N THR A 67 -6.53 13.56 -21.81
CA THR A 67 -7.63 14.38 -21.24
C THR A 67 -8.81 13.53 -20.77
N MET A 68 -9.13 12.44 -21.48
CA MET A 68 -10.14 11.46 -21.04
C MET A 68 -9.70 10.79 -19.73
N TYR A 69 -8.45 10.33 -19.66
CA TYR A 69 -7.87 9.73 -18.46
C TYR A 69 -7.94 10.67 -17.23
N LEU A 70 -7.58 11.96 -17.40
CA LEU A 70 -7.70 12.96 -16.32
C LEU A 70 -9.16 13.15 -15.89
N LYS A 71 -10.08 13.19 -16.85
CA LYS A 71 -11.51 13.36 -16.57
C LYS A 71 -12.09 12.18 -15.80
N ASP A 72 -11.65 10.98 -16.11
CA ASP A 72 -12.08 9.75 -15.42
C ASP A 72 -11.49 9.69 -14.01
N LEU A 73 -10.21 10.07 -13.84
CA LEU A 73 -9.60 10.22 -12.50
C LEU A 73 -10.35 11.21 -11.62
N LEU A 74 -10.79 12.35 -12.17
CA LEU A 74 -11.57 13.35 -11.42
C LEU A 74 -12.96 12.84 -11.00
N LYS A 75 -13.50 11.84 -11.71
CA LYS A 75 -14.75 11.15 -11.33
C LYS A 75 -14.54 10.00 -10.35
N GLY A 76 -13.28 9.70 -10.00
CA GLY A 76 -12.92 8.55 -9.16
C GLY A 76 -12.88 7.24 -9.93
N ASP A 77 -12.91 7.26 -11.25
CA ASP A 77 -12.70 6.10 -12.10
C ASP A 77 -11.18 5.96 -12.40
N PHE A 78 -10.55 5.00 -11.74
CA PHE A 78 -9.13 4.67 -11.91
C PHE A 78 -8.89 3.63 -13.02
N GLY A 79 -9.93 3.24 -13.73
CA GLY A 79 -9.87 2.19 -14.75
C GLY A 79 -9.76 0.78 -14.14
N ASN A 80 -9.38 -0.17 -14.98
CA ASN A 80 -9.20 -1.57 -14.60
C ASN A 80 -7.72 -1.91 -14.43
N ALA A 81 -7.42 -2.71 -13.41
CA ALA A 81 -6.09 -3.23 -13.18
C ALA A 81 -5.75 -4.33 -14.21
N TRP A 82 -4.65 -4.20 -14.89
CA TRP A 82 -4.26 -5.16 -15.95
C TRP A 82 -3.97 -6.56 -15.42
N HIS A 83 -3.54 -6.65 -14.17
CA HIS A 83 -3.19 -7.94 -13.56
C HIS A 83 -4.42 -8.71 -13.05
N THR A 84 -5.40 -8.02 -12.44
CA THR A 84 -6.57 -8.66 -11.85
C THR A 84 -7.81 -8.60 -12.76
N GLY A 85 -7.83 -7.69 -13.74
CA GLY A 85 -9.00 -7.39 -14.56
C GLY A 85 -10.10 -6.60 -13.82
N ASN A 86 -9.98 -6.45 -12.50
CA ASN A 86 -10.95 -5.74 -11.67
C ASN A 86 -10.81 -4.22 -11.79
N PRO A 87 -11.86 -3.45 -11.47
CA PRO A 87 -11.71 -2.02 -11.24
C PRO A 87 -10.66 -1.74 -10.17
N VAL A 88 -9.73 -0.82 -10.44
CA VAL A 88 -8.66 -0.44 -9.49
C VAL A 88 -9.22 -0.02 -8.14
N SER A 89 -10.38 0.65 -8.12
CA SER A 89 -11.08 1.04 -6.88
C SER A 89 -11.45 -0.15 -5.99
N VAL A 90 -11.79 -1.31 -6.59
CA VAL A 90 -12.09 -2.55 -5.86
C VAL A 90 -10.82 -3.14 -5.25
N ASP A 91 -9.75 -3.23 -6.04
CA ASP A 91 -8.46 -3.74 -5.57
C ASP A 91 -7.87 -2.84 -4.46
N LEU A 92 -8.01 -1.52 -4.60
CA LEU A 92 -7.58 -0.57 -3.56
C LEU A 92 -8.37 -0.77 -2.27
N LYS A 93 -9.70 -0.82 -2.33
CA LYS A 93 -10.54 -1.05 -1.16
C LYS A 93 -10.21 -2.36 -0.44
N ALA A 94 -9.87 -3.40 -1.19
CA ALA A 94 -9.50 -4.69 -0.62
C ALA A 94 -8.13 -4.70 0.07
N ARG A 95 -7.15 -3.96 -0.47
CA ARG A 95 -5.74 -4.01 -0.02
C ARG A 95 -5.34 -2.84 0.87
N TYR A 96 -5.92 -1.67 0.66
CA TYR A 96 -5.55 -0.44 1.35
C TYR A 96 -5.70 -0.53 2.88
N PRO A 97 -6.81 -1.11 3.42
CA PRO A 97 -6.94 -1.27 4.86
C PRO A 97 -5.81 -2.08 5.49
N ALA A 98 -5.35 -3.15 4.84
CA ALA A 98 -4.24 -3.96 5.34
C ALA A 98 -2.93 -3.16 5.45
N THR A 99 -2.62 -2.36 4.42
CA THR A 99 -1.42 -1.54 4.40
C THR A 99 -1.45 -0.45 5.47
N ILE A 100 -2.61 0.21 5.65
CA ILE A 100 -2.79 1.24 6.68
C ILE A 100 -2.69 0.61 8.08
N GLU A 101 -3.34 -0.53 8.31
CA GLU A 101 -3.31 -1.24 9.58
C GLU A 101 -1.88 -1.59 9.98
N LEU A 102 -1.10 -2.17 9.06
CA LEU A 102 0.30 -2.47 9.28
C LEU A 102 1.14 -1.21 9.53
N ALA A 103 0.92 -0.14 8.76
CA ALA A 103 1.65 1.11 8.91
C ALA A 103 1.37 1.79 10.26
N LEU A 104 0.09 1.85 10.68
CA LEU A 104 -0.29 2.43 11.95
C LEU A 104 0.20 1.62 13.13
N THR A 105 0.13 0.29 13.06
CA THR A 105 0.64 -0.61 14.09
C THR A 105 2.15 -0.48 14.23
N SER A 106 2.88 -0.46 13.11
CA SER A 106 4.33 -0.27 13.08
C SER A 106 4.73 1.09 13.66
N LEU A 107 4.00 2.16 13.29
CA LEU A 107 4.22 3.50 13.81
C LEU A 107 3.98 3.56 15.32
N PHE A 108 2.90 2.95 15.80
CA PHE A 108 2.58 2.88 17.22
C PHE A 108 3.70 2.18 18.01
N ILE A 109 4.18 1.04 17.54
CA ILE A 109 5.30 0.31 18.16
C ILE A 109 6.58 1.17 18.15
N ALA A 110 6.87 1.83 17.04
CA ALA A 110 8.04 2.68 16.90
C ALA A 110 7.99 3.86 17.89
N ILE A 111 6.84 4.49 18.10
CA ILE A 111 6.63 5.56 19.07
C ILE A 111 6.76 5.01 20.50
N LEU A 112 6.13 3.86 20.79
CA LEU A 112 6.12 3.25 22.12
C LEU A 112 7.53 2.86 22.59
N ILE A 113 8.40 2.46 21.68
CA ILE A 113 9.78 2.07 21.97
C ILE A 113 10.72 3.27 21.80
N GLY A 114 10.60 4.01 20.72
CA GLY A 114 11.55 5.05 20.33
C GLY A 114 11.52 6.26 21.27
N ILE A 115 10.33 6.72 21.67
CA ILE A 115 10.22 7.88 22.56
C ILE A 115 10.86 7.59 23.93
N PRO A 116 10.53 6.49 24.64
CA PRO A 116 11.18 6.17 25.92
C PRO A 116 12.70 6.02 25.79
N LEU A 117 13.17 5.30 24.78
CA LEU A 117 14.61 5.14 24.55
C LEU A 117 15.31 6.48 24.29
N GLY A 118 14.68 7.39 23.51
CA GLY A 118 15.19 8.73 23.28
C GLY A 118 15.25 9.58 24.57
N VAL A 119 14.21 9.50 25.41
CA VAL A 119 14.16 10.17 26.72
C VAL A 119 15.26 9.62 27.64
N PHE A 120 15.37 8.29 27.76
CA PHE A 120 16.42 7.68 28.58
C PHE A 120 17.83 8.06 28.11
N SER A 121 18.09 8.05 26.82
CA SER A 121 19.37 8.49 26.26
C SER A 121 19.68 9.96 26.59
N SER A 122 18.65 10.82 26.58
CA SER A 122 18.80 12.24 26.89
C SER A 122 19.00 12.50 28.40
N VAL A 123 18.27 11.80 29.27
CA VAL A 123 18.38 11.95 30.74
C VAL A 123 19.70 11.43 31.24
N PHE A 124 20.17 10.29 30.72
CA PHE A 124 21.42 9.65 31.12
C PHE A 124 22.55 9.90 30.09
N LEU A 125 22.68 11.13 29.63
CA LEU A 125 23.64 11.56 28.63
C LEU A 125 25.08 11.13 29.01
N ASN A 126 25.83 10.61 28.02
CA ASN A 126 27.21 10.08 28.17
C ASN A 126 27.34 8.90 29.15
N SER A 127 26.25 8.29 29.58
CA SER A 127 26.27 7.07 30.38
C SER A 127 26.45 5.82 29.44
N TRP A 128 26.71 4.68 30.07
CA TRP A 128 26.73 3.40 29.36
C TRP A 128 25.39 3.12 28.64
N LEU A 129 24.28 3.49 29.25
CA LEU A 129 22.94 3.33 28.66
C LEU A 129 22.79 4.16 27.37
N ASP A 130 23.21 5.42 27.39
CA ASP A 130 23.19 6.30 26.22
C ASP A 130 24.06 5.75 25.08
N HIS A 131 25.28 5.31 25.39
CA HIS A 131 26.16 4.71 24.40
C HIS A 131 25.56 3.42 23.80
N THR A 132 24.91 2.60 24.61
CA THR A 132 24.26 1.37 24.16
C THR A 132 23.08 1.66 23.21
N ILE A 133 22.19 2.60 23.59
CA ILE A 133 21.05 3.00 22.76
C ILE A 133 21.53 3.54 21.41
N ARG A 134 22.53 4.41 21.40
CA ARG A 134 23.12 4.97 20.18
C ARG A 134 23.75 3.88 19.31
N PHE A 135 24.49 2.96 19.92
CA PHE A 135 25.14 1.85 19.20
C PHE A 135 24.13 0.99 18.46
N PHE A 136 23.04 0.54 19.15
CA PHE A 136 21.98 -0.22 18.50
C PHE A 136 21.19 0.61 17.49
N GLY A 137 21.00 1.90 17.73
CA GLY A 137 20.40 2.81 16.77
C GLY A 137 21.20 2.90 15.46
N PHE A 138 22.51 3.04 15.53
CA PHE A 138 23.39 3.05 14.35
C PHE A 138 23.39 1.72 13.61
N ILE A 139 23.41 0.59 14.33
CA ILE A 139 23.28 -0.74 13.72
C ILE A 139 21.95 -0.85 12.96
N GLY A 140 20.85 -0.45 13.61
CA GLY A 140 19.52 -0.51 12.98
C GLY A 140 19.40 0.35 11.71
N LEU A 141 20.03 1.53 11.70
CA LEU A 141 20.06 2.39 10.51
C LEU A 141 20.97 1.86 9.40
N SER A 142 22.00 1.09 9.76
CA SER A 142 22.99 0.55 8.79
C SER A 142 22.47 -0.72 8.09
N ILE A 143 21.52 -1.41 8.70
CA ILE A 143 20.97 -2.66 8.14
C ILE A 143 19.86 -2.32 7.13
N PRO A 144 19.89 -2.88 5.90
CA PRO A 144 18.81 -2.72 4.96
C PRO A 144 17.48 -3.25 5.54
N SER A 145 16.43 -2.44 5.48
CA SER A 145 15.12 -2.76 6.11
C SER A 145 14.51 -4.08 5.62
N PHE A 146 14.65 -4.39 4.32
CA PHE A 146 14.16 -5.67 3.77
C PHE A 146 14.89 -6.88 4.37
N TRP A 147 16.22 -6.79 4.55
CA TRP A 147 17.02 -7.86 5.14
C TRP A 147 16.65 -8.07 6.61
N LEU A 148 16.51 -6.97 7.36
CA LEU A 148 16.08 -7.02 8.76
C LEU A 148 14.69 -7.65 8.88
N GLY A 149 13.74 -7.24 8.03
CA GLY A 149 12.38 -7.80 8.01
C GLY A 149 12.37 -9.29 7.74
N LEU A 150 13.10 -9.75 6.72
CA LEU A 150 13.21 -11.18 6.39
C LEU A 150 13.88 -11.98 7.51
N THR A 151 14.95 -11.44 8.08
CA THR A 151 15.68 -12.12 9.18
C THR A 151 14.82 -12.22 10.43
N LEU A 152 14.12 -11.13 10.83
CA LEU A 152 13.23 -11.15 11.97
C LEU A 152 12.05 -12.12 11.74
N SER A 153 11.43 -12.09 10.56
CA SER A 153 10.38 -13.05 10.20
C SER A 153 10.86 -14.50 10.31
N TYR A 154 12.05 -14.79 9.78
CA TYR A 154 12.63 -16.13 9.89
C TYR A 154 12.90 -16.53 11.35
N LEU A 155 13.52 -15.64 12.12
CA LEU A 155 13.86 -15.95 13.52
C LEU A 155 12.61 -16.10 14.39
N LEU A 156 11.66 -15.15 14.29
CA LEU A 156 10.51 -15.12 15.19
C LEU A 156 9.42 -16.12 14.80
N ALA A 157 9.16 -16.31 13.50
CA ALA A 157 8.09 -17.18 13.05
C ALA A 157 8.56 -18.64 12.86
N PHE A 158 9.73 -18.86 12.23
CA PHE A 158 10.15 -20.23 11.86
C PHE A 158 11.10 -20.87 12.86
N LYS A 159 12.08 -20.11 13.41
CA LYS A 159 13.08 -20.69 14.32
C LYS A 159 12.62 -20.71 15.77
N LEU A 160 12.08 -19.61 16.27
CA LEU A 160 11.64 -19.45 17.67
C LEU A 160 10.14 -19.76 17.85
N GLN A 161 9.37 -19.78 16.78
CA GLN A 161 7.91 -20.02 16.78
C GLN A 161 7.15 -19.11 17.77
N LEU A 162 7.64 -17.88 17.98
CA LEU A 162 7.02 -16.88 18.85
C LEU A 162 5.87 -16.15 18.18
N LEU A 163 5.94 -16.02 16.85
CA LEU A 163 4.93 -15.39 16.04
C LEU A 163 4.46 -16.35 14.94
N PRO A 164 3.22 -16.21 14.44
CA PRO A 164 2.78 -16.99 13.30
C PRO A 164 3.56 -16.60 12.03
N ALA A 165 3.55 -17.50 11.05
CA ALA A 165 4.18 -17.24 9.77
C ALA A 165 3.47 -16.04 9.06
N PRO A 166 4.21 -15.11 8.41
CA PRO A 166 3.65 -13.90 7.79
C PRO A 166 2.99 -14.20 6.43
N ILE A 167 1.92 -15.00 6.45
CA ILE A 167 1.23 -15.51 5.24
C ILE A 167 -0.11 -14.83 4.96
N GLY A 168 -0.45 -13.77 5.70
CA GLY A 168 -1.71 -13.05 5.50
C GLY A 168 -2.03 -12.12 6.65
N ARG A 169 -3.24 -11.58 6.62
CA ARG A 169 -3.74 -10.68 7.68
C ARG A 169 -4.30 -11.42 8.89
N ILE A 170 -4.56 -12.72 8.74
CA ILE A 170 -5.12 -13.60 9.75
C ILE A 170 -4.62 -15.00 9.49
N GLY A 171 -4.42 -15.80 10.54
CA GLY A 171 -3.97 -17.19 10.42
C GLY A 171 -4.99 -18.06 9.68
N PHE A 172 -4.51 -19.07 8.95
CA PHE A 172 -5.35 -19.97 8.14
C PHE A 172 -6.48 -20.66 8.90
N SER A 173 -6.33 -20.83 10.21
CA SER A 173 -7.32 -21.51 11.05
C SER A 173 -8.46 -20.60 11.49
N PHE A 174 -8.42 -19.33 11.15
CA PHE A 174 -9.41 -18.34 11.58
C PHE A 174 -10.16 -17.76 10.36
N SER A 175 -11.46 -17.53 10.52
CA SER A 175 -12.25 -16.82 9.52
C SER A 175 -12.02 -15.32 9.65
N PRO A 176 -11.96 -14.59 8.53
CA PRO A 176 -11.92 -13.12 8.57
C PRO A 176 -13.13 -12.56 9.33
N PRO A 177 -12.96 -11.51 10.15
CA PRO A 177 -14.09 -10.87 10.79
C PRO A 177 -15.03 -10.25 9.74
N ASN A 178 -16.31 -10.07 10.11
CA ASN A 178 -17.27 -9.40 9.24
C ASN A 178 -16.75 -7.99 8.90
N PRO A 179 -16.62 -7.64 7.61
CA PRO A 179 -16.01 -6.37 7.20
C PRO A 179 -16.95 -5.20 7.47
N VAL A 180 -16.67 -4.43 8.50
CA VAL A 180 -17.36 -3.17 8.83
C VAL A 180 -16.51 -1.99 8.38
N THR A 181 -15.25 -1.97 8.80
CA THR A 181 -14.28 -0.91 8.45
C THR A 181 -13.24 -1.39 7.43
N GLY A 182 -13.08 -2.72 7.29
CA GLY A 182 -12.04 -3.35 6.50
C GLY A 182 -10.69 -3.50 7.23
N PHE A 183 -10.59 -2.99 8.47
CA PHE A 183 -9.45 -3.19 9.35
C PHE A 183 -9.71 -4.40 10.22
N TYR A 184 -8.93 -5.47 10.08
CA TYR A 184 -9.18 -6.72 10.79
C TYR A 184 -9.06 -6.59 12.31
N MET A 185 -8.13 -5.77 12.80
CA MET A 185 -7.99 -5.49 14.23
C MET A 185 -9.25 -4.78 14.78
N ILE A 186 -9.76 -3.78 14.07
CA ILE A 186 -10.95 -3.03 14.50
C ILE A 186 -12.20 -3.89 14.36
N ASP A 187 -12.36 -4.55 13.22
CA ASP A 187 -13.55 -5.36 12.91
C ASP A 187 -13.68 -6.56 13.85
N SER A 188 -12.56 -7.19 14.24
CA SER A 188 -12.57 -8.27 15.24
C SER A 188 -12.93 -7.78 16.65
N LEU A 189 -12.48 -6.58 17.04
CA LEU A 189 -12.88 -5.97 18.30
C LEU A 189 -14.37 -5.61 18.31
N LEU A 190 -14.89 -5.05 17.21
CA LEU A 190 -16.31 -4.73 17.07
C LEU A 190 -17.19 -5.98 17.08
N ALA A 191 -16.70 -7.09 16.54
CA ALA A 191 -17.37 -8.39 16.56
C ALA A 191 -17.25 -9.13 17.90
N GLY A 192 -16.41 -8.64 18.83
CA GLY A 192 -16.12 -9.34 20.09
C GLY A 192 -15.30 -10.61 19.92
N ASP A 193 -14.68 -10.82 18.74
CA ASP A 193 -13.89 -12.01 18.44
C ASP A 193 -12.41 -11.78 18.84
N LEU A 194 -12.12 -12.12 20.09
CA LEU A 194 -10.77 -12.01 20.64
C LEU A 194 -9.76 -12.95 19.98
N GLN A 195 -10.22 -14.07 19.39
CA GLN A 195 -9.34 -15.01 18.70
C GLN A 195 -8.91 -14.44 17.35
N ALA A 196 -9.85 -13.90 16.58
CA ALA A 196 -9.55 -13.20 15.34
C ALA A 196 -8.68 -11.95 15.60
N PHE A 197 -8.95 -11.20 16.68
CA PHE A 197 -8.12 -10.07 17.08
C PHE A 197 -6.68 -10.48 17.38
N LYS A 198 -6.48 -11.49 18.23
CA LYS A 198 -5.15 -12.02 18.56
C LYS A 198 -4.40 -12.49 17.31
N SER A 199 -5.11 -13.14 16.39
CA SER A 199 -4.53 -13.64 15.13
C SER A 199 -4.22 -12.51 14.14
N SER A 200 -4.93 -11.39 14.17
CA SER A 200 -4.67 -10.24 13.28
C SER A 200 -3.54 -9.33 13.78
N VAL A 201 -3.22 -9.38 15.10
CA VAL A 201 -2.12 -8.61 15.72
C VAL A 201 -0.79 -9.37 15.66
N SER A 202 -0.83 -10.70 15.56
CA SER A 202 0.34 -11.55 15.57
C SER A 202 0.82 -11.88 14.18
#